data_4ad864dec79165773ed2d8565e696fad
#
_entry.id   4ad864dec79165773ed2d8565e696fad
#
_cell.length_a   1.000
_cell.length_b   1.000
_cell.length_c   1.000
_cell.angle_alpha   90.00
_cell.angle_beta   90.00
_cell.angle_gamma   90.00
#
_symmetry.space_group_name_H-M   'P 1'
#
loop_
_entity.id
_entity.type
_entity.pdbx_description
1 polymer ?
#
loop_
_entity_poly.entity_id
_entity_poly.type
_entity_poly.pdbx_seq_one_letter_code
_entity_poly.pdbx_strand_id
1 'polypeptide(L)'
;YVALCELLNEVAPIAGAKKSILSNSGAEAVENAIKIARSYTKRAGVLCFEGGYHGRTLLTLSLTSKYGLFKNGLGPFAPEIYRIPAPEPYRKPPQFTDEQYVDACIAQLERAMVAQIDPSALAAIIIEPVQGEAGFIPMPKRFLQRIRELCTQHGIVMIADEVQTFGRTGTLFACEQLGVQPDVVTVAKALGAGLPIAATIGRAEIMDAPHLGAVGGTYGGSPLACVAAIEAVNQLRSPAFLAQVTHVGHLMCSELMAMQGNNKLIGDVRGLGPMLLVELVLDRETKAPAPAHALAVIKRCVANGLVLIRAGLYSN
;
A
#
# COMPACT_ATOMS: atom_id res chain seq x y z
N TYR A 1 -9.51 -3.74 23.45
CA TYR A 1 -10.04 -4.12 22.15
C TYR A 1 -11.08 -3.09 21.67
N VAL A 2 -12.23 -2.95 22.37
CA VAL A 2 -13.36 -2.09 21.94
C VAL A 2 -12.92 -0.66 21.71
N ALA A 3 -12.25 -0.04 22.68
CA ALA A 3 -11.78 1.35 22.59
C ALA A 3 -10.86 1.59 21.37
N LEU A 4 -9.99 0.62 21.00
CA LEU A 4 -9.18 0.75 19.79
C LEU A 4 -10.03 0.64 18.53
N CYS A 5 -11.00 -0.28 18.47
CA CYS A 5 -11.90 -0.38 17.33
C CYS A 5 -12.74 0.89 17.14
N GLU A 6 -13.25 1.48 18.23
CA GLU A 6 -13.99 2.75 18.21
C GLU A 6 -13.11 3.88 17.66
N LEU A 7 -11.88 4.00 18.17
CA LEU A 7 -10.91 4.99 17.70
C LEU A 7 -10.56 4.80 16.20
N LEU A 8 -10.31 3.57 15.76
CA LEU A 8 -10.04 3.28 14.36
C LEU A 8 -11.24 3.58 13.46
N ASN A 9 -12.46 3.27 13.93
CA ASN A 9 -13.70 3.61 13.21
C ASN A 9 -13.90 5.13 13.12
N GLU A 10 -13.51 5.90 14.16
CA GLU A 10 -13.55 7.37 14.15
C GLU A 10 -12.64 7.94 13.05
N VAL A 11 -11.38 7.49 13.01
CA VAL A 11 -10.35 8.13 12.17
C VAL A 11 -10.27 7.59 10.74
N ALA A 12 -10.82 6.41 10.45
CA ALA A 12 -10.70 5.81 9.12
C ALA A 12 -11.44 6.63 8.04
N PRO A 13 -10.82 6.89 6.87
CA PRO A 13 -11.37 7.70 5.79
C PRO A 13 -12.37 6.92 4.93
N ILE A 14 -13.32 6.28 5.58
CA ILE A 14 -14.36 5.45 4.98
C ILE A 14 -15.72 6.10 5.24
N ALA A 15 -16.57 6.15 4.23
CA ALA A 15 -17.91 6.73 4.36
C ALA A 15 -18.87 5.85 5.17
N GLY A 16 -19.74 6.49 5.95
CA GLY A 16 -20.81 5.83 6.69
C GLY A 16 -20.37 5.13 7.98
N ALA A 17 -21.22 4.22 8.46
CA ALA A 17 -20.94 3.39 9.63
C ALA A 17 -19.79 2.41 9.34
N LYS A 18 -18.87 2.25 10.31
CA LYS A 18 -17.67 1.46 10.18
C LYS A 18 -17.56 0.42 11.27
N LYS A 19 -16.88 -0.69 10.96
CA LYS A 19 -16.48 -1.71 11.93
C LYS A 19 -15.03 -2.10 11.68
N SER A 20 -14.39 -2.58 12.75
CA SER A 20 -13.00 -3.02 12.71
C SER A 20 -12.85 -4.42 13.30
N ILE A 21 -11.92 -5.20 12.74
CA ILE A 21 -11.42 -6.43 13.32
C ILE A 21 -9.92 -6.32 13.51
N LEU A 22 -9.42 -6.72 14.69
CA LEU A 22 -8.01 -6.69 15.01
C LEU A 22 -7.34 -8.03 14.71
N SER A 23 -6.10 -7.96 14.26
CA SER A 23 -5.23 -9.09 13.98
C SER A 23 -3.79 -8.77 14.41
N ASN A 24 -2.81 -9.63 14.11
CA ASN A 24 -1.45 -9.48 14.64
C ASN A 24 -0.45 -8.96 13.57
N SER A 25 -0.80 -9.05 12.31
CA SER A 25 0.07 -8.68 11.20
C SER A 25 -0.71 -8.08 10.02
N GLY A 26 -0.02 -7.28 9.19
CA GLY A 26 -0.60 -6.76 7.96
C GLY A 26 -1.09 -7.85 7.01
N ALA A 27 -0.38 -8.99 6.96
CA ALA A 27 -0.81 -10.13 6.15
C ALA A 27 -2.16 -10.68 6.63
N GLU A 28 -2.38 -10.84 7.94
CA GLU A 28 -3.67 -11.27 8.49
C GLU A 28 -4.78 -10.24 8.22
N ALA A 29 -4.46 -8.95 8.32
CA ALA A 29 -5.42 -7.89 8.00
C ALA A 29 -5.87 -7.95 6.53
N VAL A 30 -4.93 -8.16 5.60
CA VAL A 30 -5.23 -8.32 4.16
C VAL A 30 -6.01 -9.62 3.90
N GLU A 31 -5.62 -10.74 4.53
CA GLU A 31 -6.38 -12.01 4.45
C GLU A 31 -7.85 -11.81 4.87
N ASN A 32 -8.07 -11.11 5.99
CA ASN A 32 -9.41 -10.80 6.48
C ASN A 32 -10.16 -9.87 5.51
N ALA A 33 -9.52 -8.82 5.00
CA ALA A 33 -10.14 -7.91 4.03
C ALA A 33 -10.66 -8.66 2.80
N ILE A 34 -9.86 -9.59 2.24
CA ILE A 34 -10.26 -10.37 1.08
C ILE A 34 -11.37 -11.37 1.42
N LYS A 35 -11.27 -12.09 2.55
CA LYS A 35 -12.33 -13.01 3.00
C LYS A 35 -13.66 -12.28 3.17
N ILE A 36 -13.62 -11.09 3.79
CA ILE A 36 -14.78 -10.23 4.00
C ILE A 36 -15.36 -9.77 2.66
N ALA A 37 -14.53 -9.27 1.74
CA ALA A 37 -14.97 -8.85 0.41
C ALA A 37 -15.61 -9.98 -0.38
N ARG A 38 -15.02 -11.18 -0.38
CA ARG A 38 -15.59 -12.39 -1.00
C ARG A 38 -16.92 -12.80 -0.36
N SER A 39 -17.01 -12.69 0.97
CA SER A 39 -18.26 -13.00 1.69
C SER A 39 -19.36 -12.01 1.36
N TYR A 40 -19.04 -10.71 1.23
CA TYR A 40 -19.99 -9.66 0.89
C TYR A 40 -20.50 -9.77 -0.54
N THR A 41 -19.58 -9.84 -1.50
CA THR A 41 -19.92 -9.83 -2.92
C THR A 41 -20.38 -11.18 -3.46
N LYS A 42 -20.11 -12.27 -2.75
CA LYS A 42 -20.28 -13.67 -3.23
C LYS A 42 -19.48 -13.98 -4.49
N ARG A 43 -18.38 -13.28 -4.70
CA ARG A 43 -17.46 -13.42 -5.84
C ARG A 43 -16.09 -13.89 -5.36
N ALA A 44 -15.28 -14.50 -6.25
CA ALA A 44 -13.98 -15.08 -5.89
C ALA A 44 -12.78 -14.21 -6.32
N GLY A 45 -12.89 -13.52 -7.44
CA GLY A 45 -11.78 -12.83 -8.08
C GLY A 45 -11.25 -11.63 -7.28
N VAL A 46 -9.94 -11.46 -7.26
CA VAL A 46 -9.27 -10.29 -6.68
C VAL A 46 -8.28 -9.73 -7.70
N LEU A 47 -8.41 -8.44 -8.02
CA LEU A 47 -7.46 -7.76 -8.86
C LEU A 47 -6.45 -7.01 -8.00
N CYS A 48 -5.17 -7.17 -8.32
CA CYS A 48 -4.04 -6.50 -7.66
C CYS A 48 -3.04 -5.98 -8.70
N PHE A 49 -1.99 -5.31 -8.25
CA PHE A 49 -1.08 -4.60 -9.14
C PHE A 49 0.36 -5.12 -9.04
N GLU A 50 1.09 -5.05 -10.15
CA GLU A 50 2.53 -5.30 -10.17
C GLU A 50 3.23 -4.31 -9.23
N GLY A 51 4.34 -4.74 -8.64
CA GLY A 51 5.03 -3.98 -7.62
C GLY A 51 4.41 -4.07 -6.22
N GLY A 52 3.13 -4.45 -6.10
CA GLY A 52 2.41 -4.54 -4.83
C GLY A 52 3.03 -5.54 -3.85
N TYR A 53 2.94 -5.20 -2.55
CA TYR A 53 3.33 -6.08 -1.45
C TYR A 53 2.23 -6.11 -0.39
N HIS A 54 1.60 -7.26 -0.22
CA HIS A 54 0.44 -7.44 0.66
C HIS A 54 0.65 -8.47 1.77
N GLY A 55 1.84 -9.05 1.87
CA GLY A 55 2.19 -10.03 2.90
C GLY A 55 2.82 -11.31 2.35
N ARG A 56 3.01 -12.29 3.23
CA ARG A 56 3.71 -13.57 2.94
C ARG A 56 2.95 -14.82 3.35
N THR A 57 1.69 -14.73 3.75
CA THR A 57 0.79 -15.89 3.86
C THR A 57 0.40 -16.35 2.45
N LEU A 58 -0.10 -17.56 2.26
CA LEU A 58 -0.33 -18.12 0.91
C LEU A 58 -1.20 -17.22 0.03
N LEU A 59 -2.29 -16.63 0.56
CA LEU A 59 -3.13 -15.72 -0.21
C LEU A 59 -2.44 -14.37 -0.43
N THR A 60 -1.90 -13.76 0.61
CA THR A 60 -1.21 -12.46 0.47
C THR A 60 0.07 -12.57 -0.35
N LEU A 61 0.76 -13.72 -0.31
CA LEU A 61 1.89 -14.00 -1.17
C LEU A 61 1.47 -14.12 -2.64
N SER A 62 0.25 -14.62 -2.89
CA SER A 62 -0.33 -14.61 -4.25
C SER A 62 -0.52 -13.21 -4.79
N LEU A 63 -0.89 -12.25 -3.94
CA LEU A 63 -1.03 -10.83 -4.27
C LEU A 63 0.32 -10.09 -4.39
N THR A 64 1.32 -10.49 -3.60
CA THR A 64 2.65 -9.86 -3.57
C THR A 64 3.41 -10.09 -4.87
N SER A 65 4.15 -9.08 -5.32
CA SER A 65 5.03 -9.12 -6.49
C SER A 65 6.45 -9.58 -6.15
N LYS A 66 7.44 -9.30 -7.01
CA LYS A 66 8.85 -9.71 -6.89
C LYS A 66 9.02 -11.22 -6.72
N TYR A 67 8.64 -11.97 -7.74
CA TYR A 67 8.61 -13.44 -7.70
C TYR A 67 9.91 -14.06 -7.20
N GLY A 68 11.06 -13.65 -7.74
CA GLY A 68 12.36 -14.20 -7.37
C GLY A 68 12.73 -13.99 -5.89
N LEU A 69 12.30 -12.87 -5.30
CA LEU A 69 12.61 -12.54 -3.91
C LEU A 69 11.65 -13.19 -2.90
N PHE A 70 10.34 -13.16 -3.20
CA PHE A 70 9.32 -13.52 -2.22
C PHE A 70 8.61 -14.84 -2.47
N LYS A 71 8.61 -15.36 -3.70
CA LYS A 71 7.70 -16.44 -4.13
C LYS A 71 8.40 -17.69 -4.65
N ASN A 72 9.68 -17.60 -5.02
CA ASN A 72 10.40 -18.70 -5.64
C ASN A 72 10.43 -19.94 -4.72
N GLY A 73 9.92 -21.07 -5.22
CA GLY A 73 9.86 -22.33 -4.49
C GLY A 73 8.76 -22.44 -3.43
N LEU A 74 7.85 -21.45 -3.30
CA LEU A 74 6.83 -21.40 -2.24
C LEU A 74 5.39 -21.68 -2.74
N GLY A 75 5.22 -22.07 -4.01
CA GLY A 75 3.90 -22.46 -4.55
C GLY A 75 3.40 -23.82 -4.07
N PRO A 76 2.14 -24.17 -4.39
CA PRO A 76 1.19 -23.45 -5.23
C PRO A 76 0.57 -22.24 -4.52
N PHE A 77 0.18 -21.23 -5.32
CA PHE A 77 -0.43 -20.00 -4.81
C PHE A 77 -1.96 -20.07 -4.88
N ALA A 78 -2.63 -19.16 -4.14
CA ALA A 78 -4.08 -19.06 -4.15
C ALA A 78 -4.61 -18.71 -5.56
N PRO A 79 -5.69 -19.34 -6.01
CA PRO A 79 -6.34 -19.06 -7.29
C PRO A 79 -7.14 -17.76 -7.25
N GLU A 80 -7.67 -17.35 -8.42
CA GLU A 80 -8.54 -16.19 -8.60
C GLU A 80 -7.84 -14.85 -8.25
N ILE A 81 -6.54 -14.75 -8.47
CA ILE A 81 -5.75 -13.54 -8.33
C ILE A 81 -5.33 -13.06 -9.72
N TYR A 82 -5.78 -11.88 -10.08
CA TYR A 82 -5.52 -11.22 -11.35
C TYR A 82 -4.60 -10.02 -11.13
N ARG A 83 -3.46 -10.02 -11.80
CA ARG A 83 -2.45 -8.98 -11.62
C ARG A 83 -2.24 -8.22 -12.91
N ILE A 84 -2.26 -6.88 -12.80
CA ILE A 84 -1.99 -5.97 -13.91
C ILE A 84 -0.85 -5.00 -13.54
N PRO A 85 -0.18 -4.40 -14.51
CA PRO A 85 0.80 -3.35 -14.26
C PRO A 85 0.22 -2.19 -13.45
N ALA A 86 1.01 -1.65 -12.52
CA ALA A 86 0.72 -0.41 -11.83
C ALA A 86 1.33 0.78 -12.58
N PRO A 87 0.79 2.00 -12.42
CA PRO A 87 1.48 3.20 -12.88
C PRO A 87 2.87 3.36 -12.23
N GLU A 88 3.89 3.54 -13.05
CA GLU A 88 5.26 3.84 -12.63
C GLU A 88 5.76 5.10 -13.38
N PRO A 89 5.41 6.31 -12.92
CA PRO A 89 5.61 7.56 -13.66
C PRO A 89 7.07 7.82 -14.05
N TYR A 90 8.03 7.49 -13.20
CA TYR A 90 9.44 7.65 -13.53
C TYR A 90 9.85 6.82 -14.75
N ARG A 91 9.33 5.60 -14.91
CA ARG A 91 9.69 4.68 -16.00
C ARG A 91 8.72 4.73 -17.18
N LYS A 92 7.83 5.73 -17.22
CA LYS A 92 6.92 5.89 -18.35
C LYS A 92 7.68 5.98 -19.70
N PRO A 93 7.12 5.48 -20.78
CA PRO A 93 7.70 5.65 -22.13
C PRO A 93 7.88 7.14 -22.46
N PRO A 94 9.01 7.55 -23.08
CA PRO A 94 9.35 8.96 -23.27
C PRO A 94 8.39 9.73 -24.16
N GLN A 95 7.63 9.05 -25.02
CA GLN A 95 6.64 9.64 -25.92
C GLN A 95 5.35 10.07 -25.20
N PHE A 96 5.10 9.65 -23.97
CA PHE A 96 3.90 10.01 -23.23
C PHE A 96 4.13 11.23 -22.33
N THR A 97 3.18 12.15 -22.29
CA THR A 97 3.03 13.08 -21.19
C THR A 97 2.59 12.31 -19.92
N ASP A 98 2.63 12.94 -18.73
CA ASP A 98 2.17 12.29 -17.49
C ASP A 98 0.68 11.94 -17.58
N GLU A 99 -0.14 12.82 -18.14
CA GLU A 99 -1.57 12.59 -18.32
C GLU A 99 -1.86 11.45 -19.29
N GLN A 100 -1.21 11.44 -20.46
CA GLN A 100 -1.36 10.36 -21.46
C GLN A 100 -0.92 9.00 -20.89
N TYR A 101 0.11 8.99 -20.05
CA TYR A 101 0.56 7.76 -19.40
C TYR A 101 -0.48 7.24 -18.40
N VAL A 102 -1.06 8.12 -17.59
CA VAL A 102 -2.13 7.74 -16.65
C VAL A 102 -3.36 7.24 -17.43
N ASP A 103 -3.72 7.87 -18.54
CA ASP A 103 -4.80 7.40 -19.43
C ASP A 103 -4.53 6.00 -19.99
N ALA A 104 -3.30 5.75 -20.42
CA ALA A 104 -2.91 4.43 -20.90
C ALA A 104 -2.98 3.36 -19.79
N CYS A 105 -2.59 3.69 -18.56
CA CYS A 105 -2.73 2.80 -17.40
C CYS A 105 -4.21 2.53 -17.06
N ILE A 106 -5.07 3.54 -17.13
CA ILE A 106 -6.53 3.38 -16.95
C ILE A 106 -7.11 2.47 -18.03
N ALA A 107 -6.78 2.71 -19.29
CA ALA A 107 -7.25 1.87 -20.39
C ALA A 107 -6.78 0.41 -20.26
N GLN A 108 -5.58 0.18 -19.70
CA GLN A 108 -5.08 -1.16 -19.41
C GLN A 108 -5.86 -1.84 -18.29
N LEU A 109 -6.22 -1.11 -17.22
CA LEU A 109 -7.09 -1.61 -16.14
C LEU A 109 -8.46 -2.01 -16.70
N GLU A 110 -9.10 -1.13 -17.47
CA GLU A 110 -10.41 -1.41 -18.08
C GLU A 110 -10.36 -2.59 -19.04
N ARG A 111 -9.32 -2.68 -19.86
CA ARG A 111 -9.10 -3.83 -20.74
C ARG A 111 -8.95 -5.14 -19.95
N ALA A 112 -8.26 -5.14 -18.81
CA ALA A 112 -8.11 -6.33 -17.99
C ALA A 112 -9.46 -6.82 -17.45
N MET A 113 -10.37 -5.90 -17.13
CA MET A 113 -11.74 -6.21 -16.69
C MET A 113 -12.64 -6.72 -17.83
N VAL A 114 -12.16 -6.75 -19.06
CA VAL A 114 -12.84 -7.40 -20.20
C VAL A 114 -12.12 -8.69 -20.60
N ALA A 115 -10.78 -8.65 -20.61
CA ALA A 115 -9.98 -9.71 -21.22
C ALA A 115 -9.50 -10.79 -20.24
N GLN A 116 -9.36 -10.45 -18.95
CA GLN A 116 -8.82 -11.38 -17.94
C GLN A 116 -9.88 -11.85 -16.95
N ILE A 117 -10.80 -10.97 -16.54
CA ILE A 117 -11.86 -11.29 -15.60
C ILE A 117 -13.05 -10.35 -15.82
N ASP A 118 -14.25 -10.92 -15.81
CA ASP A 118 -15.48 -10.14 -15.83
C ASP A 118 -15.68 -9.41 -14.48
N PRO A 119 -16.05 -8.10 -14.49
CA PRO A 119 -16.31 -7.36 -13.26
C PRO A 119 -17.30 -8.04 -12.30
N SER A 120 -18.27 -8.80 -12.83
CA SER A 120 -19.24 -9.54 -12.01
C SER A 120 -18.62 -10.72 -11.23
N ALA A 121 -17.40 -11.15 -11.58
CA ALA A 121 -16.64 -12.17 -10.86
C ALA A 121 -15.63 -11.58 -9.86
N LEU A 122 -15.37 -10.25 -9.91
CA LEU A 122 -14.47 -9.57 -9.00
C LEU A 122 -15.11 -9.27 -7.65
N ALA A 123 -14.53 -9.82 -6.58
CA ALA A 123 -14.87 -9.48 -5.19
C ALA A 123 -14.23 -8.15 -4.78
N ALA A 124 -12.97 -7.94 -5.13
CA ALA A 124 -12.20 -6.80 -4.68
C ALA A 124 -11.14 -6.36 -5.69
N ILE A 125 -10.80 -5.07 -5.62
CA ILE A 125 -9.55 -4.50 -6.14
C ILE A 125 -8.75 -4.04 -4.92
N ILE A 126 -7.52 -4.57 -4.74
CA ILE A 126 -6.62 -4.18 -3.67
C ILE A 126 -5.45 -3.38 -4.23
N ILE A 127 -5.13 -2.25 -3.57
CA ILE A 127 -4.05 -1.37 -3.98
C ILE A 127 -3.39 -0.70 -2.76
N GLU A 128 -2.06 -0.54 -2.80
CA GLU A 128 -1.34 0.37 -1.92
C GLU A 128 -1.48 1.79 -2.48
N PRO A 129 -1.95 2.79 -1.71
CA PRO A 129 -1.98 4.19 -2.16
C PRO A 129 -0.59 4.73 -2.49
N VAL A 130 0.44 4.25 -1.78
CA VAL A 130 1.85 4.38 -2.13
C VAL A 130 2.46 3.00 -2.09
N GLN A 131 2.89 2.47 -3.23
CA GLN A 131 3.54 1.16 -3.27
C GLN A 131 4.88 1.19 -2.52
N GLY A 132 4.96 0.46 -1.41
CA GLY A 132 6.14 0.45 -0.55
C GLY A 132 7.32 -0.29 -1.19
N GLU A 133 7.18 -1.59 -1.38
CA GLU A 133 8.24 -2.47 -1.89
C GLU A 133 8.61 -2.22 -3.35
N ALA A 134 7.73 -1.64 -4.15
CA ALA A 134 8.03 -1.21 -5.52
C ALA A 134 8.96 0.00 -5.57
N GLY A 135 9.15 0.71 -4.46
CA GLY A 135 10.04 1.87 -4.37
C GLY A 135 9.34 3.18 -4.11
N PHE A 136 8.46 3.19 -3.14
CA PHE A 136 7.69 4.36 -2.66
C PHE A 136 7.05 5.16 -3.79
N ILE A 137 6.25 4.46 -4.60
CA ILE A 137 5.56 5.03 -5.77
C ILE A 137 4.16 5.49 -5.37
N PRO A 138 3.90 6.81 -5.23
CA PRO A 138 2.55 7.30 -5.03
C PRO A 138 1.70 7.02 -6.27
N MET A 139 0.52 6.45 -6.07
CA MET A 139 -0.41 6.23 -7.18
C MET A 139 -0.96 7.57 -7.69
N PRO A 140 -1.04 7.76 -9.02
CA PRO A 140 -1.68 8.94 -9.57
C PRO A 140 -3.13 9.07 -9.08
N LYS A 141 -3.51 10.25 -8.59
CA LYS A 141 -4.87 10.49 -8.06
C LYS A 141 -5.97 10.05 -9.02
N ARG A 142 -5.82 10.41 -10.28
CA ARG A 142 -6.79 10.08 -11.34
C ARG A 142 -6.94 8.56 -11.56
N PHE A 143 -5.85 7.80 -11.41
CA PHE A 143 -5.88 6.34 -11.47
C PHE A 143 -6.66 5.73 -10.29
N LEU A 144 -6.42 6.23 -9.07
CA LEU A 144 -7.16 5.79 -7.87
C LEU A 144 -8.64 6.16 -7.95
N GLN A 145 -8.97 7.36 -8.44
CA GLN A 145 -10.34 7.79 -8.66
C GLN A 145 -11.06 6.88 -9.66
N ARG A 146 -10.38 6.50 -10.75
CA ARG A 146 -10.95 5.56 -11.72
C ARG A 146 -11.20 4.17 -11.13
N ILE A 147 -10.30 3.67 -10.29
CA ILE A 147 -10.54 2.42 -9.54
C ILE A 147 -11.79 2.58 -8.66
N ARG A 148 -11.92 3.70 -7.95
CA ARG A 148 -13.10 3.93 -7.10
C ARG A 148 -14.40 3.95 -7.91
N GLU A 149 -14.40 4.61 -9.06
CA GLU A 149 -15.57 4.65 -9.96
C GLU A 149 -15.96 3.25 -10.44
N LEU A 150 -15.00 2.48 -10.93
CA LEU A 150 -15.22 1.11 -11.40
C LEU A 150 -15.72 0.20 -10.27
N CYS A 151 -15.15 0.32 -9.07
CA CYS A 151 -15.61 -0.42 -7.91
C CYS A 151 -17.07 -0.08 -7.56
N THR A 152 -17.43 1.21 -7.59
CA THR A 152 -18.79 1.66 -7.33
C THR A 152 -19.77 1.17 -8.40
N GLN A 153 -19.39 1.29 -9.67
CA GLN A 153 -20.20 0.90 -10.82
C GLN A 153 -20.53 -0.61 -10.81
N HIS A 154 -19.58 -1.44 -10.43
CA HIS A 154 -19.70 -2.89 -10.52
C HIS A 154 -19.93 -3.60 -9.18
N GLY A 155 -20.07 -2.85 -8.08
CA GLY A 155 -20.24 -3.42 -6.74
C GLY A 155 -19.03 -4.25 -6.29
N ILE A 156 -17.83 -3.79 -6.63
CA ILE A 156 -16.55 -4.38 -6.24
C ILE A 156 -16.05 -3.67 -4.99
N VAL A 157 -15.49 -4.41 -4.02
CA VAL A 157 -14.93 -3.81 -2.80
C VAL A 157 -13.54 -3.21 -3.12
N MET A 158 -13.40 -1.90 -2.92
CA MET A 158 -12.09 -1.24 -2.99
C MET A 158 -11.37 -1.38 -1.66
N ILE A 159 -10.21 -2.07 -1.66
CA ILE A 159 -9.35 -2.25 -0.48
C ILE A 159 -8.10 -1.37 -0.66
N ALA A 160 -7.90 -0.41 0.26
CA ALA A 160 -6.65 0.33 0.36
C ALA A 160 -5.74 -0.34 1.40
N ASP A 161 -4.59 -0.83 0.95
CA ASP A 161 -3.57 -1.36 1.85
C ASP A 161 -2.66 -0.22 2.34
N GLU A 162 -2.98 0.29 3.52
CA GLU A 162 -2.27 1.37 4.19
C GLU A 162 -1.26 0.86 5.24
N VAL A 163 -0.90 -0.43 5.20
CA VAL A 163 0.06 -1.03 6.14
C VAL A 163 1.40 -0.31 6.13
N GLN A 164 1.83 0.22 5.00
CA GLN A 164 3.07 1.00 4.88
C GLN A 164 2.89 2.50 5.16
N THR A 165 1.74 3.05 4.82
CA THR A 165 1.51 4.49 4.71
C THR A 165 0.89 5.12 5.95
N PHE A 166 0.18 4.32 6.77
CA PHE A 166 -0.50 4.77 7.99
C PHE A 166 0.43 5.60 8.90
N GLY A 167 0.08 6.87 9.12
CA GLY A 167 0.82 7.83 9.94
C GLY A 167 2.18 8.28 9.39
N ARG A 168 2.53 7.98 8.12
CA ARG A 168 3.87 8.22 7.55
C ARG A 168 3.97 9.28 6.47
N THR A 169 2.85 9.70 5.90
CA THR A 169 2.85 10.50 4.65
C THR A 169 2.52 11.98 4.85
N GLY A 170 2.29 12.41 6.09
CA GLY A 170 1.84 13.77 6.42
C GLY A 170 0.34 13.88 6.67
N THR A 171 -0.41 12.81 6.39
CA THR A 171 -1.78 12.56 6.86
C THR A 171 -1.82 11.24 7.59
N LEU A 172 -2.91 10.96 8.30
CA LEU A 172 -3.06 9.68 9.00
C LEU A 172 -3.17 8.53 7.98
N PHE A 173 -3.90 8.73 6.88
CA PHE A 173 -4.00 7.78 5.76
C PHE A 173 -3.55 8.46 4.46
N ALA A 174 -2.80 7.77 3.62
CA ALA A 174 -2.34 8.32 2.34
C ALA A 174 -3.50 8.53 1.36
N CYS A 175 -4.54 7.72 1.42
CA CYS A 175 -5.72 7.89 0.57
C CYS A 175 -6.44 9.24 0.80
N GLU A 176 -6.29 9.90 1.97
CA GLU A 176 -6.79 11.26 2.22
C GLU A 176 -6.11 12.27 1.30
N GLN A 177 -4.75 12.23 1.20
CA GLN A 177 -4.00 13.11 0.31
C GLN A 177 -4.26 12.82 -1.16
N LEU A 178 -4.53 11.56 -1.49
CA LEU A 178 -4.77 11.11 -2.86
C LEU A 178 -6.23 11.26 -3.29
N GLY A 179 -7.11 11.73 -2.39
CA GLY A 179 -8.49 12.09 -2.70
C GLY A 179 -9.36 10.89 -3.07
N VAL A 180 -9.18 9.75 -2.40
CA VAL A 180 -9.99 8.54 -2.61
C VAL A 180 -10.51 8.00 -1.29
N GLN A 181 -11.75 7.52 -1.28
CA GLN A 181 -12.38 6.85 -0.15
C GLN A 181 -12.58 5.37 -0.47
N PRO A 182 -11.79 4.46 0.13
CA PRO A 182 -11.97 3.02 -0.04
C PRO A 182 -13.17 2.50 0.74
N ASP A 183 -13.58 1.26 0.44
CA ASP A 183 -14.61 0.54 1.22
C ASP A 183 -14.00 -0.16 2.43
N VAL A 184 -12.74 -0.58 2.32
CA VAL A 184 -11.97 -1.27 3.36
C VAL A 184 -10.54 -0.74 3.37
N VAL A 185 -9.97 -0.58 4.56
CA VAL A 185 -8.56 -0.21 4.78
C VAL A 185 -7.90 -1.26 5.64
N THR A 186 -6.65 -1.60 5.34
CA THR A 186 -5.79 -2.42 6.21
C THR A 186 -4.67 -1.58 6.80
N VAL A 187 -4.43 -1.71 8.11
CA VAL A 187 -3.37 -0.99 8.83
C VAL A 187 -2.58 -1.94 9.74
N ALA A 188 -1.30 -1.68 9.90
CA ALA A 188 -0.39 -2.40 10.78
C ALA A 188 0.85 -1.53 11.08
N LYS A 189 2.02 -2.12 11.28
CA LYS A 189 3.33 -1.43 11.45
C LYS A 189 3.26 -0.26 12.44
N ALA A 190 3.10 0.98 11.94
CA ALA A 190 3.04 2.17 12.79
C ALA A 190 1.90 2.12 13.81
N LEU A 191 0.81 1.40 13.51
CA LEU A 191 -0.30 1.20 14.43
C LEU A 191 0.14 0.66 15.79
N GLY A 192 1.07 -0.31 15.80
CA GLY A 192 1.46 -1.02 17.02
C GLY A 192 2.58 -0.37 17.83
N ALA A 193 3.22 0.69 17.29
CA ALA A 193 4.39 1.33 17.94
C ALA A 193 5.48 0.32 18.39
N GLY A 194 5.67 -0.76 17.62
CA GLY A 194 6.62 -1.84 17.90
C GLY A 194 5.98 -3.13 18.39
N LEU A 195 4.71 -3.14 18.79
CA LEU A 195 3.98 -4.35 19.15
C LEU A 195 3.22 -4.95 17.97
N PRO A 196 3.07 -6.29 17.91
CA PRO A 196 2.32 -6.96 16.86
C PRO A 196 0.82 -6.65 16.97
N ILE A 197 0.32 -5.81 16.07
CA ILE A 197 -1.11 -5.54 15.91
C ILE A 197 -1.38 -5.03 14.50
N ALA A 198 -2.53 -5.37 13.98
CA ALA A 198 -3.05 -4.89 12.71
C ALA A 198 -4.58 -4.78 12.79
N ALA A 199 -5.18 -4.07 11.86
CA ALA A 199 -6.62 -3.98 11.76
C ALA A 199 -7.09 -3.98 10.30
N THR A 200 -8.25 -4.57 10.10
CA THR A 200 -9.08 -4.39 8.91
C THR A 200 -10.27 -3.55 9.32
N ILE A 201 -10.45 -2.40 8.69
CA ILE A 201 -11.50 -1.42 8.95
C ILE A 201 -12.32 -1.29 7.69
N GLY A 202 -13.62 -1.37 7.77
CA GLY A 202 -14.48 -1.28 6.59
C GLY A 202 -15.88 -0.74 6.88
N ARG A 203 -16.62 -0.50 5.82
CA ARG A 203 -18.06 -0.17 5.91
C ARG A 203 -18.80 -1.28 6.66
N ALA A 204 -19.68 -0.91 7.58
CA ALA A 204 -20.31 -1.86 8.50
C ALA A 204 -21.04 -3.00 7.77
N GLU A 205 -21.74 -2.71 6.68
CA GLU A 205 -22.46 -3.72 5.89
C GLU A 205 -21.52 -4.72 5.18
N ILE A 206 -20.29 -4.30 4.86
CA ILE A 206 -19.26 -5.18 4.29
C ILE A 206 -18.65 -6.05 5.39
N MET A 207 -18.34 -5.42 6.52
CA MET A 207 -17.72 -6.11 7.67
C MET A 207 -18.64 -7.14 8.32
N ASP A 208 -19.95 -6.97 8.23
CA ASP A 208 -20.97 -7.87 8.78
C ASP A 208 -21.34 -9.04 7.85
N ALA A 209 -20.84 -9.06 6.62
CA ALA A 209 -21.20 -10.09 5.65
C ALA A 209 -20.71 -11.52 5.97
N PRO A 210 -19.53 -11.72 6.61
CA PRO A 210 -19.15 -13.05 7.04
C PRO A 210 -20.04 -13.57 8.18
N HIS A 211 -20.31 -14.87 8.18
CA HIS A 211 -21.00 -15.49 9.32
C HIS A 211 -20.14 -15.40 10.60
N LEU A 212 -20.76 -15.51 11.76
CA LEU A 212 -20.07 -15.51 13.06
C LEU A 212 -19.00 -16.60 13.10
N GLY A 213 -17.79 -16.20 13.51
CA GLY A 213 -16.61 -17.08 13.60
C GLY A 213 -15.83 -17.29 12.29
N ALA A 214 -16.26 -16.68 11.16
CA ALA A 214 -15.55 -16.83 9.88
C ALA A 214 -14.21 -16.10 9.81
N VAL A 215 -14.05 -15.02 10.56
CA VAL A 215 -12.82 -14.23 10.65
C VAL A 215 -12.42 -14.02 12.10
N GLY A 216 -11.11 -13.98 12.35
CA GLY A 216 -10.57 -13.82 13.71
C GLY A 216 -9.20 -14.46 13.86
N GLY A 217 -8.67 -14.39 15.07
CA GLY A 217 -7.40 -15.01 15.46
C GLY A 217 -7.24 -14.94 16.99
N THR A 218 -6.67 -15.97 17.58
CA THR A 218 -6.58 -16.14 19.05
C THR A 218 -5.92 -14.95 19.75
N TYR A 219 -4.89 -14.36 19.15
CA TYR A 219 -4.14 -13.25 19.75
C TYR A 219 -4.50 -11.88 19.14
N GLY A 220 -5.43 -11.82 18.20
CA GLY A 220 -5.88 -10.55 17.61
C GLY A 220 -6.50 -9.63 18.66
N GLY A 221 -5.90 -8.44 18.84
CA GLY A 221 -6.34 -7.48 19.86
C GLY A 221 -5.82 -7.78 21.26
N SER A 222 -4.57 -8.28 21.37
CA SER A 222 -3.85 -8.37 22.65
C SER A 222 -3.97 -7.07 23.45
N PRO A 223 -4.33 -7.09 24.76
CA PRO A 223 -4.52 -5.87 25.55
C PRO A 223 -3.33 -4.91 25.54
N LEU A 224 -2.11 -5.43 25.64
CA LEU A 224 -0.89 -4.62 25.59
C LEU A 224 -0.74 -3.91 24.25
N ALA A 225 -0.94 -4.64 23.14
CA ALA A 225 -0.86 -4.07 21.81
C ALA A 225 -1.98 -3.06 21.55
N CYS A 226 -3.20 -3.29 22.06
CA CYS A 226 -4.31 -2.35 21.95
C CYS A 226 -4.02 -1.03 22.69
N VAL A 227 -3.45 -1.06 23.89
CA VAL A 227 -3.09 0.15 24.65
C VAL A 227 -2.01 0.93 23.92
N ALA A 228 -0.97 0.26 23.43
CA ALA A 228 0.09 0.89 22.63
C ALA A 228 -0.47 1.50 21.34
N ALA A 229 -1.37 0.80 20.66
CA ALA A 229 -2.00 1.28 19.43
C ALA A 229 -2.89 2.51 19.64
N ILE A 230 -3.65 2.56 20.74
CA ILE A 230 -4.47 3.74 21.11
C ILE A 230 -3.57 4.96 21.26
N GLU A 231 -2.47 4.83 22.01
CA GLU A 231 -1.52 5.92 22.20
C GLU A 231 -0.84 6.30 20.88
N ALA A 232 -0.40 5.31 20.09
CA ALA A 232 0.19 5.56 18.77
C ALA A 232 -0.75 6.35 17.86
N VAL A 233 -2.01 5.94 17.76
CA VAL A 233 -3.01 6.64 16.93
C VAL A 233 -3.25 8.06 17.42
N ASN A 234 -3.33 8.27 18.75
CA ASN A 234 -3.51 9.60 19.32
C ASN A 234 -2.33 10.53 19.01
N GLN A 235 -1.10 10.04 19.04
CA GLN A 235 0.07 10.80 18.63
C GLN A 235 0.09 11.05 17.10
N LEU A 236 -0.12 10.01 16.30
CA LEU A 236 -0.07 10.07 14.84
C LEU A 236 -1.13 11.02 14.24
N ARG A 237 -2.33 11.11 14.85
CA ARG A 237 -3.40 12.01 14.40
C ARG A 237 -3.25 13.46 14.89
N SER A 238 -2.28 13.75 15.77
CA SER A 238 -2.13 15.09 16.29
C SER A 238 -1.65 16.06 15.20
N PRO A 239 -2.26 17.27 15.08
CA PRO A 239 -1.86 18.24 14.05
C PRO A 239 -0.38 18.63 14.14
N ALA A 240 0.18 18.72 15.34
CA ALA A 240 1.58 19.06 15.56
C ALA A 240 2.51 17.95 15.01
N PHE A 241 2.18 16.67 15.24
CA PHE A 241 2.96 15.56 14.72
C PHE A 241 2.89 15.49 13.18
N LEU A 242 1.69 15.63 12.60
CA LEU A 242 1.52 15.61 11.14
C LEU A 242 2.25 16.79 10.46
N ALA A 243 2.24 17.97 11.07
CA ALA A 243 3.03 19.11 10.59
C ALA A 243 4.54 18.82 10.63
N GLN A 244 5.03 18.19 11.69
CA GLN A 244 6.43 17.78 11.79
C GLN A 244 6.80 16.72 10.74
N VAL A 245 5.94 15.71 10.52
CA VAL A 245 6.12 14.70 9.46
C VAL A 245 6.26 15.37 8.09
N THR A 246 5.38 16.34 7.79
CA THR A 246 5.42 17.09 6.55
C THR A 246 6.70 17.90 6.41
N HIS A 247 7.09 18.61 7.49
CA HIS A 247 8.33 19.40 7.51
C HIS A 247 9.58 18.54 7.27
N VAL A 248 9.70 17.41 8.00
CA VAL A 248 10.84 16.49 7.83
C VAL A 248 10.86 15.90 6.42
N GLY A 249 9.69 15.52 5.89
CA GLY A 249 9.57 15.04 4.51
C GLY A 249 10.05 16.05 3.48
N HIS A 250 9.66 17.32 3.61
CA HIS A 250 10.14 18.40 2.72
C HIS A 250 11.64 18.63 2.85
N LEU A 251 12.18 18.66 4.07
CA LEU A 251 13.62 18.84 4.30
C LEU A 251 14.41 17.70 3.62
N MET A 252 14.05 16.45 3.88
CA MET A 252 14.70 15.29 3.29
C MET A 252 14.60 15.31 1.76
N CYS A 253 13.42 15.62 1.22
CA CYS A 253 13.20 15.65 -0.22
C CYS A 253 14.06 16.73 -0.90
N SER A 254 14.12 17.94 -0.33
CA SER A 254 14.91 19.05 -0.89
C SER A 254 16.41 18.73 -0.91
N GLU A 255 16.95 18.14 0.15
CA GLU A 255 18.35 17.71 0.21
C GLU A 255 18.66 16.60 -0.80
N LEU A 256 17.79 15.61 -0.91
CA LEU A 256 17.97 14.51 -1.89
C LEU A 256 17.86 15.01 -3.33
N MET A 257 16.97 15.96 -3.62
CA MET A 257 16.87 16.59 -4.95
C MET A 257 18.11 17.46 -5.26
N ALA A 258 18.66 18.15 -4.28
CA ALA A 258 19.92 18.88 -4.44
C ALA A 258 21.09 17.90 -4.75
N MET A 259 21.14 16.76 -4.08
CA MET A 259 22.09 15.68 -4.41
C MET A 259 21.88 15.17 -5.83
N GLN A 260 20.63 14.97 -6.27
CA GLN A 260 20.31 14.55 -7.63
C GLN A 260 20.86 15.52 -8.68
N GLY A 261 20.78 16.82 -8.42
CA GLY A 261 21.35 17.85 -9.31
C GLY A 261 22.85 17.67 -9.56
N ASN A 262 23.57 17.20 -8.55
CA ASN A 262 25.03 17.07 -8.57
C ASN A 262 25.53 15.64 -8.81
N ASN A 263 24.68 14.63 -8.83
CA ASN A 263 25.07 13.22 -8.97
C ASN A 263 24.25 12.52 -10.05
N LYS A 264 24.92 12.18 -11.15
CA LYS A 264 24.28 11.51 -12.30
C LYS A 264 23.72 10.11 -12.00
N LEU A 265 24.22 9.45 -10.96
CA LEU A 265 23.70 8.13 -10.54
C LEU A 265 22.30 8.21 -9.90
N ILE A 266 21.89 9.39 -9.41
CA ILE A 266 20.53 9.56 -8.86
C ILE A 266 19.59 9.83 -10.03
N GLY A 267 18.81 8.84 -10.40
CA GLY A 267 17.82 8.93 -11.48
C GLY A 267 16.55 9.63 -11.06
N ASP A 268 16.03 9.27 -9.85
CA ASP A 268 14.78 9.80 -9.34
C ASP A 268 14.79 9.93 -7.81
N VAL A 269 14.05 10.92 -7.30
CA VAL A 269 13.73 11.10 -5.88
C VAL A 269 12.23 11.25 -5.78
N ARG A 270 11.56 10.32 -5.12
CA ARG A 270 10.09 10.28 -5.04
C ARG A 270 9.58 9.81 -3.69
N GLY A 271 8.30 10.01 -3.45
CA GLY A 271 7.58 9.54 -2.27
C GLY A 271 6.55 10.54 -1.76
N LEU A 272 6.01 10.30 -0.57
CA LEU A 272 5.12 11.22 0.16
C LEU A 272 5.61 11.38 1.61
N GLY A 273 5.69 12.63 2.09
CA GLY A 273 6.27 12.92 3.39
C GLY A 273 7.68 12.35 3.50
N PRO A 274 8.08 11.78 4.65
CA PRO A 274 9.40 11.15 4.81
C PRO A 274 9.50 9.72 4.24
N MET A 275 8.44 9.18 3.64
CA MET A 275 8.52 7.95 2.85
C MET A 275 9.14 8.28 1.49
N LEU A 276 10.46 8.37 1.44
CA LEU A 276 11.21 8.77 0.25
C LEU A 276 12.08 7.63 -0.26
N LEU A 277 12.19 7.54 -1.58
CA LEU A 277 13.11 6.66 -2.28
C LEU A 277 14.04 7.48 -3.16
N VAL A 278 15.30 7.06 -3.20
CA VAL A 278 16.29 7.49 -4.18
C VAL A 278 16.55 6.32 -5.12
N GLU A 279 16.18 6.47 -6.40
CA GLU A 279 16.42 5.45 -7.41
C GLU A 279 17.77 5.70 -8.10
N LEU A 280 18.68 4.71 -8.02
CA LEU A 280 19.98 4.80 -8.64
C LEU A 280 19.98 4.14 -10.03
N VAL A 281 20.53 4.85 -11.00
CA VAL A 281 20.63 4.42 -12.40
C VAL A 281 22.07 4.57 -12.90
N LEU A 282 22.47 3.72 -13.83
CA LEU A 282 23.75 3.85 -14.54
C LEU A 282 23.70 5.00 -15.54
N ASP A 283 22.53 5.25 -16.09
CA ASP A 283 22.29 6.29 -17.09
C ASP A 283 20.84 6.81 -16.96
N ARG A 284 20.64 8.13 -17.00
CA ARG A 284 19.34 8.77 -16.78
C ARG A 284 18.39 8.69 -17.98
N GLU A 285 18.92 8.55 -19.18
CA GLU A 285 18.09 8.47 -20.40
C GLU A 285 17.50 7.07 -20.54
N THR A 286 18.35 6.05 -20.45
CA THR A 286 17.93 4.65 -20.53
C THR A 286 17.30 4.15 -19.23
N LYS A 287 17.55 4.84 -18.09
CA LYS A 287 17.15 4.46 -16.75
C LYS A 287 17.62 3.06 -16.37
N ALA A 288 18.81 2.65 -16.89
CA ALA A 288 19.41 1.37 -16.60
C ALA A 288 19.68 1.24 -15.09
N PRO A 289 19.13 0.21 -14.39
CA PRO A 289 19.24 0.08 -12.95
C PRO A 289 20.68 -0.08 -12.45
N ALA A 290 20.97 0.49 -11.27
CA ALA A 290 22.30 0.44 -10.64
C ALA A 290 22.31 -0.30 -9.28
N PRO A 291 21.88 -1.58 -9.19
CA PRO A 291 21.73 -2.29 -7.92
C PRO A 291 23.05 -2.48 -7.14
N ALA A 292 24.18 -2.59 -7.82
CA ALA A 292 25.49 -2.67 -7.19
C ALA A 292 25.86 -1.37 -6.47
N HIS A 293 25.54 -0.21 -7.07
CA HIS A 293 25.75 1.10 -6.47
C HIS A 293 24.82 1.29 -5.27
N ALA A 294 23.54 0.90 -5.37
CA ALA A 294 22.61 0.94 -4.25
C ALA A 294 23.13 0.12 -3.05
N LEU A 295 23.64 -1.09 -3.31
CA LEU A 295 24.24 -1.91 -2.24
C LEU A 295 25.46 -1.24 -1.61
N ALA A 296 26.32 -0.61 -2.41
CA ALA A 296 27.51 0.10 -1.91
C ALA A 296 27.11 1.30 -1.05
N VAL A 297 26.12 2.08 -1.47
CA VAL A 297 25.56 3.22 -0.69
C VAL A 297 25.03 2.72 0.65
N ILE A 298 24.20 1.67 0.66
CA ILE A 298 23.64 1.10 1.90
C ILE A 298 24.74 0.67 2.86
N LYS A 299 25.74 -0.08 2.38
CA LYS A 299 26.89 -0.50 3.21
C LYS A 299 27.60 0.70 3.83
N ARG A 300 27.81 1.76 3.05
CA ARG A 300 28.45 2.99 3.53
C ARG A 300 27.60 3.72 4.55
N CYS A 301 26.28 3.82 4.33
CA CYS A 301 25.34 4.43 5.28
C CYS A 301 25.33 3.67 6.60
N VAL A 302 25.24 2.35 6.57
CA VAL A 302 25.26 1.50 7.78
C VAL A 302 26.57 1.69 8.56
N ALA A 303 27.71 1.75 7.87
CA ALA A 303 29.01 2.00 8.50
C ALA A 303 29.08 3.39 9.19
N ASN A 304 28.23 4.34 8.79
CA ASN A 304 28.11 5.67 9.40
C ASN A 304 26.87 5.81 10.32
N GLY A 305 26.25 4.71 10.74
CA GLY A 305 25.14 4.70 11.69
C GLY A 305 23.76 4.96 11.08
N LEU A 306 23.61 5.02 9.75
CA LEU A 306 22.34 5.20 9.07
C LEU A 306 21.88 3.88 8.41
N VAL A 307 20.76 3.33 8.88
CA VAL A 307 20.17 2.11 8.33
C VAL A 307 19.26 2.44 7.16
N LEU A 308 19.62 1.96 5.97
CA LEU A 308 18.81 2.02 4.76
C LEU A 308 18.56 0.61 4.22
N ILE A 309 17.49 0.45 3.45
CA ILE A 309 17.15 -0.81 2.77
C ILE A 309 16.94 -0.57 1.28
N ARG A 310 17.13 -1.64 0.49
CA ARG A 310 16.80 -1.61 -0.94
C ARG A 310 15.32 -1.83 -1.16
N ALA A 311 14.76 -1.14 -2.14
CA ALA A 311 13.42 -1.33 -2.64
C ALA A 311 13.41 -1.34 -4.17
N GLY A 312 12.22 -1.27 -4.79
CA GLY A 312 12.08 -1.31 -6.24
C GLY A 312 12.18 -2.71 -6.84
N LEU A 313 11.63 -2.90 -8.03
CA LEU A 313 11.68 -4.18 -8.76
C LEU A 313 13.12 -4.59 -9.07
N TYR A 314 13.99 -3.62 -9.30
CA TYR A 314 15.40 -3.83 -9.68
C TYR A 314 16.36 -3.71 -8.50
N SER A 315 15.86 -3.43 -7.29
CA SER A 315 16.68 -3.28 -6.07
C SER A 315 17.75 -2.18 -6.17
N ASN A 316 17.45 -1.08 -6.83
CA ASN A 316 18.35 0.05 -7.12
C ASN A 316 17.92 1.38 -6.52
#